data_603edd201d6713cb3e6c225cdeb96ff2
#
_entry.id   603edd201d6713cb3e6c225cdeb96ff2
#
_cell.length_a   1.000
_cell.length_b   1.000
_cell.length_c   1.000
_cell.angle_alpha   90.00
_cell.angle_beta   90.00
_cell.angle_gamma   90.00
#
_symmetry.space_group_name_H-M   'P 1'
#
loop_
_entity.id
_entity.type
_entity.pdbx_description
1 polymer ?
#
loop_
_entity_poly.entity_id
_entity_poly.type
_entity_poly.pdbx_seq_one_letter_code
_entity_poly.pdbx_strand_id
1 'polypeptide(L)'
;HYVFDYESRFRESVIDDFADEYMAGRTPIPCIRCNQSVKFSDLLGMARDLGADCLATGHYVRRVLGEDGPELHRAHDPARDQSYFLFTTTKEQLDYLRFPLGDMPKAEVREIAKELGLVVAMKPDSQDICFVPDGDYAKIVKKIRPEAGEGGDIVTRTGEVLGQHQGLIHFTVGQRRGLEIGGQPEPLYVVKLEPETRRVIVGPKSALAVSAARIEDLNWLGTDADAAIDGPLTVKVRSLAKPAPARFDGEMVTFDTPEFGVAPGQAAVIYAGDRVMGGGWIAETVAAEEALAA
;
A
#
# COMPACT_ATOMS: atom_id res chain seq x y z
N HIS A 1 -11.35 22.94 -20.20
CA HIS A 1 -11.73 21.62 -19.67
C HIS A 1 -11.43 20.57 -20.74
N TYR A 2 -10.69 19.54 -20.38
CA TYR A 2 -10.37 18.40 -21.23
C TYR A 2 -10.95 17.13 -20.63
N VAL A 3 -11.39 16.20 -21.46
CA VAL A 3 -11.84 14.87 -21.06
C VAL A 3 -10.98 13.85 -21.80
N PHE A 4 -10.32 13.01 -21.03
CA PHE A 4 -9.48 11.93 -21.57
C PHE A 4 -10.09 10.59 -21.19
N ASP A 5 -10.09 9.66 -22.13
CA ASP A 5 -10.51 8.29 -21.88
C ASP A 5 -9.31 7.45 -21.49
N TYR A 6 -9.26 7.08 -20.22
CA TYR A 6 -8.26 6.19 -19.65
C TYR A 6 -8.85 4.83 -19.21
N GLU A 7 -10.05 4.47 -19.66
CA GLU A 7 -10.72 3.23 -19.20
C GLU A 7 -9.87 1.99 -19.45
N SER A 8 -9.41 1.79 -20.68
CA SER A 8 -8.56 0.64 -21.03
C SER A 8 -7.24 0.65 -20.24
N ARG A 9 -6.60 1.80 -20.16
CA ARG A 9 -5.33 1.97 -19.44
C ARG A 9 -5.48 1.70 -17.94
N PHE A 10 -6.55 2.22 -17.34
CA PHE A 10 -6.86 1.97 -15.92
C PHE A 10 -7.16 0.50 -15.66
N ARG A 11 -7.89 -0.15 -16.56
CA ARG A 11 -8.17 -1.57 -16.47
C ARG A 11 -6.89 -2.39 -16.47
N GLU A 12 -6.03 -2.20 -17.47
CA GLU A 12 -4.79 -2.97 -17.64
C GLU A 12 -3.81 -2.75 -16.48
N SER A 13 -3.57 -1.50 -16.09
CA SER A 13 -2.52 -1.16 -15.14
C SER A 13 -2.95 -1.17 -13.67
N VAL A 14 -4.26 -1.22 -13.38
CA VAL A 14 -4.78 -1.17 -12.01
C VAL A 14 -5.69 -2.34 -11.68
N ILE A 15 -6.70 -2.61 -12.54
CA ILE A 15 -7.71 -3.63 -12.21
C ILE A 15 -7.19 -5.03 -12.49
N ASP A 16 -6.51 -5.25 -13.61
CA ASP A 16 -5.94 -6.55 -13.96
C ASP A 16 -4.76 -6.87 -13.02
N ASP A 17 -3.87 -5.90 -12.71
CA ASP A 17 -2.82 -6.02 -11.71
C ASP A 17 -3.37 -6.40 -10.32
N PHE A 18 -4.46 -5.75 -9.90
CA PHE A 18 -5.16 -6.07 -8.66
C PHE A 18 -5.61 -7.53 -8.60
N ALA A 19 -6.19 -8.03 -9.69
CA ALA A 19 -6.64 -9.42 -9.76
C ALA A 19 -5.46 -10.41 -9.76
N ASP A 20 -4.39 -10.11 -10.49
CA ASP A 20 -3.20 -10.95 -10.59
C ASP A 20 -2.44 -11.02 -9.24
N GLU A 21 -2.37 -9.92 -8.51
CA GLU A 21 -1.80 -9.90 -7.15
C GLU A 21 -2.58 -10.81 -6.19
N TYR A 22 -3.93 -10.77 -6.23
CA TYR A 22 -4.73 -11.70 -5.44
C TYR A 22 -4.54 -13.16 -5.85
N MET A 23 -4.43 -13.45 -7.15
CA MET A 23 -4.13 -14.79 -7.64
C MET A 23 -2.77 -15.29 -7.16
N ALA A 24 -1.80 -14.39 -7.03
CA ALA A 24 -0.48 -14.69 -6.48
C ALA A 24 -0.46 -14.75 -4.93
N GLY A 25 -1.62 -14.71 -4.26
CA GLY A 25 -1.71 -14.74 -2.79
C GLY A 25 -1.16 -13.50 -2.10
N ARG A 26 -0.98 -12.40 -2.84
CA ARG A 26 -0.50 -11.12 -2.32
C ARG A 26 -1.66 -10.18 -1.98
N THR A 27 -1.37 -9.14 -1.22
CA THR A 27 -2.35 -8.13 -0.82
C THR A 27 -2.11 -6.83 -1.57
N PRO A 28 -2.81 -6.57 -2.70
CA PRO A 28 -2.55 -5.43 -3.56
C PRO A 28 -2.99 -4.09 -2.97
N ILE A 29 -2.36 -3.02 -3.45
CA ILE A 29 -2.73 -1.63 -3.14
C ILE A 29 -2.96 -0.87 -4.45
N PRO A 30 -4.13 -1.02 -5.09
CA PRO A 30 -4.40 -0.47 -6.42
C PRO A 30 -4.31 1.05 -6.47
N CYS A 31 -4.49 1.76 -5.35
CA CYS A 31 -4.34 3.22 -5.29
C CYS A 31 -2.90 3.67 -5.60
N ILE A 32 -1.89 2.90 -5.21
CA ILE A 32 -0.48 3.20 -5.53
C ILE A 32 -0.26 3.01 -7.04
N ARG A 33 -0.72 1.88 -7.60
CA ARG A 33 -0.63 1.62 -9.05
C ARG A 33 -1.34 2.70 -9.88
N CYS A 34 -2.53 3.15 -9.43
CA CYS A 34 -3.26 4.25 -10.08
C CYS A 34 -2.46 5.56 -10.06
N ASN A 35 -1.86 5.91 -8.92
CA ASN A 35 -1.02 7.10 -8.83
C ASN A 35 0.21 6.99 -9.74
N GLN A 36 0.89 5.84 -9.70
CA GLN A 36 2.09 5.56 -10.47
C GLN A 36 1.86 5.60 -11.99
N SER A 37 0.86 4.86 -12.49
CA SER A 37 0.67 4.65 -13.92
C SER A 37 -0.23 5.72 -14.55
N VAL A 38 -1.43 5.93 -14.01
CA VAL A 38 -2.44 6.76 -14.67
C VAL A 38 -2.25 8.23 -14.33
N LYS A 39 -2.11 8.57 -13.02
CA LYS A 39 -2.10 9.98 -12.62
C LYS A 39 -0.74 10.65 -12.87
N PHE A 40 0.36 10.02 -12.42
CA PHE A 40 1.67 10.66 -12.42
C PHE A 40 2.57 10.21 -13.58
N SER A 41 2.09 9.30 -14.43
CA SER A 41 2.69 8.98 -15.70
C SER A 41 1.84 9.57 -16.85
N ASP A 42 0.69 8.96 -17.11
CA ASP A 42 -0.11 9.29 -18.30
C ASP A 42 -0.72 10.71 -18.25
N LEU A 43 -1.41 11.06 -17.13
CA LEU A 43 -2.03 12.37 -16.98
C LEU A 43 -0.99 13.50 -16.82
N LEU A 44 0.15 13.22 -16.18
CA LEU A 44 1.25 14.18 -16.08
C LEU A 44 1.87 14.44 -17.45
N GLY A 45 2.10 13.39 -18.25
CA GLY A 45 2.56 13.52 -19.64
C GLY A 45 1.62 14.40 -20.46
N MET A 46 0.32 14.15 -20.38
CA MET A 46 -0.69 14.94 -21.06
C MET A 46 -0.70 16.41 -20.59
N ALA A 47 -0.52 16.67 -19.30
CA ALA A 47 -0.43 18.04 -18.80
C ALA A 47 0.77 18.80 -19.42
N ARG A 48 1.91 18.13 -19.57
CA ARG A 48 3.10 18.69 -20.27
C ARG A 48 2.82 18.97 -21.73
N ASP A 49 2.17 18.03 -22.44
CA ASP A 49 1.82 18.17 -23.86
C ASP A 49 0.86 19.35 -24.10
N LEU A 50 0.00 19.65 -23.14
CA LEU A 50 -0.88 20.81 -23.13
C LEU A 50 -0.19 22.12 -22.73
N GLY A 51 1.11 22.09 -22.42
CA GLY A 51 1.89 23.26 -22.02
C GLY A 51 1.58 23.77 -20.60
N ALA A 52 1.08 22.91 -19.72
CA ALA A 52 0.88 23.29 -18.32
C ALA A 52 2.22 23.38 -17.56
N ASP A 53 2.34 24.34 -16.64
CA ASP A 53 3.53 24.54 -15.82
C ASP A 53 3.65 23.53 -14.66
N CYS A 54 2.55 22.92 -14.25
CA CYS A 54 2.51 21.92 -13.19
C CYS A 54 1.23 21.09 -13.26
N LEU A 55 1.23 19.95 -12.54
CA LEU A 55 0.03 19.18 -12.26
C LEU A 55 -0.30 19.29 -10.76
N ALA A 56 -1.41 19.98 -10.45
CA ALA A 56 -1.90 20.09 -9.08
C ALA A 56 -2.90 18.97 -8.74
N THR A 57 -2.79 18.39 -7.56
CA THR A 57 -3.65 17.29 -7.12
C THR A 57 -4.04 17.45 -5.65
N GLY A 58 -5.22 16.95 -5.29
CA GLY A 58 -5.81 17.05 -3.96
C GLY A 58 -5.25 16.02 -2.94
N HIS A 59 -4.09 15.42 -3.17
CA HIS A 59 -3.47 14.55 -2.18
C HIS A 59 -2.96 15.33 -0.97
N TYR A 60 -3.22 14.78 0.22
CA TYR A 60 -2.69 15.30 1.48
C TYR A 60 -1.26 14.80 1.70
N VAL A 61 -0.32 15.48 1.07
CA VAL A 61 1.13 15.34 1.25
C VAL A 61 1.77 16.71 1.03
N ARG A 62 2.98 16.93 1.52
CA ARG A 62 3.72 18.18 1.30
C ARG A 62 4.85 17.97 0.31
N ARG A 63 5.02 18.92 -0.56
CA ARG A 63 6.22 19.08 -1.39
C ARG A 63 7.05 20.19 -0.78
N VAL A 64 8.17 19.85 -0.21
CA VAL A 64 9.12 20.79 0.39
C VAL A 64 10.31 20.96 -0.54
N LEU A 65 10.85 22.16 -0.67
CA LEU A 65 12.07 22.40 -1.42
C LEU A 65 13.26 22.22 -0.49
N GLY A 66 13.97 21.11 -0.63
CA GLY A 66 15.23 20.84 0.07
C GLY A 66 16.45 21.36 -0.69
N GLU A 67 17.64 21.08 -0.18
CA GLU A 67 18.91 21.52 -0.78
C GLU A 67 19.14 20.88 -2.17
N ASP A 68 18.77 19.62 -2.33
CA ASP A 68 18.97 18.81 -3.55
C ASP A 68 17.71 18.73 -4.44
N GLY A 69 16.76 19.62 -4.22
CA GLY A 69 15.52 19.68 -5.00
C GLY A 69 14.26 19.34 -4.20
N PRO A 70 13.15 19.00 -4.89
CA PRO A 70 11.89 18.76 -4.22
C PRO A 70 11.89 17.46 -3.42
N GLU A 71 11.37 17.52 -2.21
CA GLU A 71 11.19 16.41 -1.28
C GLU A 71 9.71 16.13 -1.05
N LEU A 72 9.37 14.86 -0.92
CA LEU A 72 8.03 14.41 -0.52
C LEU A 72 7.98 14.26 0.99
N HIS A 73 7.05 14.95 1.64
CA HIS A 73 6.85 14.90 3.08
C HIS A 73 5.41 14.48 3.41
N ARG A 74 5.23 13.95 4.61
CA ARG A 74 3.91 13.69 5.19
C ARG A 74 3.07 14.96 5.21
N ALA A 75 1.74 14.80 5.17
CA ALA A 75 0.82 15.88 5.39
C ALA A 75 0.99 16.51 6.78
N HIS A 76 0.61 17.79 6.89
CA HIS A 76 0.51 18.48 8.17
C HIS A 76 -0.52 17.80 9.10
N ASP A 77 -1.65 17.31 8.56
CA ASP A 77 -2.63 16.51 9.29
C ASP A 77 -2.29 15.01 9.19
N PRO A 78 -1.75 14.38 10.28
CA PRO A 78 -1.35 12.98 10.25
C PRO A 78 -2.53 12.01 10.00
N ALA A 79 -3.76 12.43 10.34
CA ALA A 79 -4.95 11.62 10.12
C ALA A 79 -5.37 11.57 8.65
N ARG A 80 -4.79 12.45 7.83
CA ARG A 80 -5.06 12.58 6.38
C ARG A 80 -3.86 12.26 5.51
N ASP A 81 -2.72 11.94 6.13
CA ASP A 81 -1.48 11.67 5.42
C ASP A 81 -1.62 10.57 4.37
N GLN A 82 -1.34 10.91 3.11
CA GLN A 82 -1.41 10.03 1.96
C GLN A 82 -0.02 9.71 1.37
N SER A 83 1.05 10.06 2.08
CA SER A 83 2.43 9.84 1.61
C SER A 83 2.73 8.37 1.31
N TYR A 84 2.11 7.45 2.06
CA TYR A 84 2.19 6.01 1.81
C TYR A 84 1.77 5.61 0.38
N PHE A 85 0.78 6.28 -0.19
CA PHE A 85 0.27 5.97 -1.52
C PHE A 85 1.07 6.63 -2.66
N LEU A 86 2.06 7.45 -2.33
CA LEU A 86 2.83 8.24 -3.28
C LEU A 86 4.33 7.92 -3.30
N PHE A 87 4.76 6.87 -2.62
CA PHE A 87 6.18 6.53 -2.55
C PHE A 87 6.80 6.21 -3.92
N THR A 88 5.99 5.79 -4.90
CA THR A 88 6.41 5.50 -6.27
C THR A 88 6.62 6.74 -7.13
N THR A 89 6.31 7.95 -6.61
CA THR A 89 6.54 9.21 -7.30
C THR A 89 8.04 9.43 -7.51
N THR A 90 8.49 9.66 -8.74
CA THR A 90 9.90 9.94 -9.02
C THR A 90 10.28 11.40 -8.68
N LYS A 91 11.58 11.70 -8.53
CA LYS A 91 12.07 13.08 -8.31
C LYS A 91 11.62 14.02 -9.44
N GLU A 92 11.68 13.55 -10.70
CA GLU A 92 11.24 14.32 -11.87
C GLU A 92 9.73 14.62 -11.81
N GLN A 93 8.91 13.62 -11.46
CA GLN A 93 7.47 13.82 -11.28
C GLN A 93 7.19 14.79 -10.12
N LEU A 94 7.89 14.64 -9.01
CA LEU A 94 7.73 15.48 -7.83
C LEU A 94 8.07 16.95 -8.12
N ASP A 95 9.00 17.20 -9.02
CA ASP A 95 9.31 18.58 -9.44
C ASP A 95 8.14 19.24 -10.16
N TYR A 96 7.38 18.49 -10.92
CA TYR A 96 6.22 18.98 -11.67
C TYR A 96 4.90 18.98 -10.87
N LEU A 97 4.82 18.15 -9.81
CA LEU A 97 3.62 18.02 -8.99
C LEU A 97 3.46 19.16 -7.97
N ARG A 98 2.20 19.51 -7.68
CA ARG A 98 1.82 20.45 -6.60
C ARG A 98 0.71 19.84 -5.75
N PHE A 99 0.84 20.01 -4.43
CA PHE A 99 -0.07 19.44 -3.44
C PHE A 99 -0.61 20.56 -2.53
N PRO A 100 -1.57 21.37 -3.02
CA PRO A 100 -2.02 22.57 -2.30
C PRO A 100 -2.72 22.27 -0.98
N LEU A 101 -3.14 21.04 -0.73
CA LEU A 101 -3.85 20.64 0.49
C LEU A 101 -2.94 20.09 1.60
N GLY A 102 -1.65 19.89 1.31
CA GLY A 102 -0.73 19.19 2.21
C GLY A 102 -0.46 19.87 3.55
N ASP A 103 -0.49 21.19 3.57
CA ASP A 103 -0.24 21.99 4.76
C ASP A 103 -1.50 22.35 5.55
N MET A 104 -2.68 21.95 5.07
CA MET A 104 -3.96 22.34 5.66
C MET A 104 -4.67 21.20 6.37
N PRO A 105 -5.26 21.44 7.55
CA PRO A 105 -6.21 20.52 8.16
C PRO A 105 -7.46 20.33 7.27
N LYS A 106 -8.04 19.15 7.29
CA LYS A 106 -9.25 18.84 6.47
C LYS A 106 -10.43 19.80 6.73
N ALA A 107 -10.58 20.26 7.96
CA ALA A 107 -11.66 21.21 8.31
C ALA A 107 -11.50 22.53 7.56
N GLU A 108 -10.29 23.08 7.51
CA GLU A 108 -9.98 24.31 6.79
C GLU A 108 -10.23 24.16 5.28
N VAL A 109 -9.78 23.05 4.68
CA VAL A 109 -10.04 22.74 3.25
C VAL A 109 -11.55 22.74 2.96
N ARG A 110 -12.38 22.20 3.86
CA ARG A 110 -13.85 22.21 3.70
C ARG A 110 -14.43 23.61 3.78
N GLU A 111 -13.95 24.47 4.67
CA GLU A 111 -14.42 25.85 4.76
C GLU A 111 -14.05 26.64 3.49
N ILE A 112 -12.81 26.52 3.01
CA ILE A 112 -12.38 27.13 1.73
C ILE A 112 -13.26 26.62 0.58
N ALA A 113 -13.53 25.31 0.52
CA ALA A 113 -14.38 24.74 -0.51
C ALA A 113 -15.82 25.28 -0.47
N LYS A 114 -16.37 25.53 0.72
CA LYS A 114 -17.68 26.19 0.89
C LYS A 114 -17.65 27.64 0.44
N GLU A 115 -16.63 28.40 0.86
CA GLU A 115 -16.45 29.80 0.46
C GLU A 115 -16.35 29.94 -1.08
N LEU A 116 -15.70 28.99 -1.73
CA LEU A 116 -15.61 28.90 -3.18
C LEU A 116 -16.89 28.36 -3.86
N GLY A 117 -17.93 28.02 -3.09
CA GLY A 117 -19.20 27.49 -3.60
C GLY A 117 -19.11 26.11 -4.25
N LEU A 118 -18.12 25.29 -3.88
CA LEU A 118 -17.92 23.97 -4.48
C LEU A 118 -18.97 22.98 -3.95
N VAL A 119 -19.74 22.37 -4.85
CA VAL A 119 -20.78 21.38 -4.50
C VAL A 119 -20.23 20.14 -3.77
N VAL A 120 -18.93 19.86 -3.94
CA VAL A 120 -18.23 18.72 -3.31
C VAL A 120 -17.69 19.03 -1.91
N ALA A 121 -17.85 20.26 -1.38
CA ALA A 121 -17.30 20.68 -0.09
C ALA A 121 -17.71 19.74 1.08
N MET A 122 -18.94 19.22 1.03
CA MET A 122 -19.47 18.31 2.06
C MET A 122 -19.43 16.84 1.66
N LYS A 123 -18.84 16.50 0.51
CA LYS A 123 -18.73 15.09 0.07
C LYS A 123 -17.94 14.27 1.11
N PRO A 124 -18.45 13.11 1.55
CA PRO A 124 -17.71 12.18 2.38
C PRO A 124 -16.41 11.74 1.69
N ASP A 125 -15.39 11.45 2.50
CA ASP A 125 -14.15 10.88 1.95
C ASP A 125 -14.44 9.48 1.40
N SER A 126 -13.75 9.12 0.31
CA SER A 126 -13.75 7.74 -0.18
C SER A 126 -13.12 6.82 0.87
N GLN A 127 -13.87 5.81 1.30
CA GLN A 127 -13.43 4.90 2.36
C GLN A 127 -12.85 3.60 1.78
N ASP A 128 -13.08 3.35 0.49
CA ASP A 128 -12.72 2.09 -0.16
C ASP A 128 -12.15 2.29 -1.56
N ILE A 129 -11.75 1.20 -2.19
CA ILE A 129 -11.21 1.15 -3.55
C ILE A 129 -12.32 1.59 -4.53
N CYS A 130 -12.01 2.57 -5.37
CA CYS A 130 -13.01 3.27 -6.21
C CYS A 130 -13.78 2.37 -7.19
N PHE A 131 -13.21 1.24 -7.61
CA PHE A 131 -13.86 0.29 -8.51
C PHE A 131 -14.48 -0.93 -7.78
N VAL A 132 -14.49 -0.91 -6.43
CA VAL A 132 -15.12 -1.93 -5.57
C VAL A 132 -16.12 -1.26 -4.63
N PRO A 133 -17.23 -0.73 -5.15
CA PRO A 133 -18.14 0.11 -4.38
C PRO A 133 -18.82 -0.62 -3.21
N ASP A 134 -18.97 -1.95 -3.33
CA ASP A 134 -19.66 -2.78 -2.33
C ASP A 134 -18.69 -3.42 -1.32
N GLY A 135 -17.37 -3.15 -1.43
CA GLY A 135 -16.33 -3.76 -0.60
C GLY A 135 -16.11 -5.26 -0.86
N ASP A 136 -16.78 -5.84 -1.85
CA ASP A 136 -16.63 -7.27 -2.24
C ASP A 136 -15.54 -7.43 -3.29
N TYR A 137 -14.28 -7.45 -2.83
CA TYR A 137 -13.10 -7.63 -3.67
C TYR A 137 -13.12 -8.97 -4.43
N ALA A 138 -13.57 -10.05 -3.76
CA ALA A 138 -13.60 -11.39 -4.33
C ALA A 138 -14.51 -11.47 -5.55
N LYS A 139 -15.64 -10.76 -5.55
CA LYS A 139 -16.56 -10.67 -6.68
C LYS A 139 -15.90 -10.03 -7.90
N ILE A 140 -15.12 -8.97 -7.70
CA ILE A 140 -14.40 -8.30 -8.78
C ILE A 140 -13.32 -9.21 -9.34
N VAL A 141 -12.50 -9.82 -8.46
CA VAL A 141 -11.44 -10.75 -8.88
C VAL A 141 -12.01 -11.92 -9.65
N LYS A 142 -13.08 -12.58 -9.17
CA LYS A 142 -13.76 -13.69 -9.89
C LYS A 142 -14.31 -13.29 -11.25
N LYS A 143 -14.75 -12.04 -11.42
CA LYS A 143 -15.22 -11.55 -12.71
C LYS A 143 -14.09 -11.42 -13.72
N ILE A 144 -12.88 -11.09 -13.27
CA ILE A 144 -11.69 -10.87 -14.12
C ILE A 144 -10.93 -12.17 -14.32
N ARG A 145 -10.81 -12.98 -13.26
CA ARG A 145 -10.12 -14.28 -13.19
C ARG A 145 -11.08 -15.33 -12.63
N PRO A 146 -11.89 -16.00 -13.47
CA PRO A 146 -12.89 -16.98 -13.01
C PRO A 146 -12.29 -18.13 -12.20
N GLU A 147 -11.05 -18.52 -12.51
CA GLU A 147 -10.27 -19.55 -11.80
C GLU A 147 -9.93 -19.19 -10.36
N ALA A 148 -10.01 -17.91 -9.97
CA ALA A 148 -9.76 -17.44 -8.61
C ALA A 148 -10.70 -18.04 -7.55
N GLY A 149 -11.81 -18.66 -7.98
CA GLY A 149 -12.77 -19.34 -7.11
C GLY A 149 -12.43 -20.79 -6.80
N GLU A 150 -11.28 -21.31 -7.22
CA GLU A 150 -10.89 -22.69 -6.91
C GLU A 150 -10.59 -22.86 -5.43
N GLY A 151 -11.25 -23.86 -4.82
CA GLY A 151 -11.14 -24.16 -3.40
C GLY A 151 -9.82 -24.85 -3.03
N GLY A 152 -9.53 -24.86 -1.74
CA GLY A 152 -8.36 -25.52 -1.16
C GLY A 152 -8.51 -25.74 0.33
N ASP A 153 -7.43 -26.11 0.99
CA ASP A 153 -7.41 -26.44 2.40
C ASP A 153 -6.95 -25.27 3.28
N ILE A 154 -7.57 -25.15 4.46
CA ILE A 154 -7.06 -24.33 5.56
C ILE A 154 -6.27 -25.24 6.47
N VAL A 155 -4.97 -24.96 6.60
CA VAL A 155 -4.03 -25.82 7.33
C VAL A 155 -3.29 -25.08 8.44
N THR A 156 -2.86 -25.80 9.46
CA THR A 156 -1.92 -25.28 10.45
C THR A 156 -0.53 -25.10 9.84
N ARG A 157 0.39 -24.44 10.56
CA ARG A 157 1.82 -24.35 10.18
C ARG A 157 2.51 -25.72 10.07
N THR A 158 1.98 -26.74 10.74
CA THR A 158 2.48 -28.13 10.69
C THR A 158 1.82 -28.97 9.61
N GLY A 159 0.89 -28.41 8.84
CA GLY A 159 0.21 -29.07 7.71
C GLY A 159 -1.06 -29.84 8.11
N GLU A 160 -1.54 -29.76 9.34
CA GLU A 160 -2.82 -30.35 9.75
C GLU A 160 -3.98 -29.59 9.10
N VAL A 161 -4.89 -30.32 8.45
CA VAL A 161 -6.07 -29.73 7.80
C VAL A 161 -7.14 -29.42 8.85
N LEU A 162 -7.54 -28.14 8.93
CA LEU A 162 -8.58 -27.66 9.84
C LEU A 162 -9.92 -27.40 9.14
N GLY A 163 -9.91 -27.22 7.83
CA GLY A 163 -11.11 -26.91 7.04
C GLY A 163 -10.79 -26.74 5.56
N GLN A 164 -11.81 -26.30 4.81
CA GLN A 164 -11.68 -26.01 3.38
C GLN A 164 -12.22 -24.61 3.08
N HIS A 165 -11.75 -24.01 2.00
CA HIS A 165 -12.20 -22.71 1.53
C HIS A 165 -12.60 -22.73 0.05
N GLN A 166 -13.30 -21.67 -0.40
CA GLN A 166 -13.81 -21.53 -1.77
C GLN A 166 -13.00 -20.53 -2.62
N GLY A 167 -11.72 -20.36 -2.33
CA GLY A 167 -10.80 -19.49 -3.06
C GLY A 167 -9.91 -18.68 -2.13
N LEU A 168 -8.60 -18.59 -2.46
CA LEU A 168 -7.61 -17.82 -1.71
C LEU A 168 -7.93 -16.34 -1.64
N ILE A 169 -8.64 -15.83 -2.65
CA ILE A 169 -9.04 -14.42 -2.77
C ILE A 169 -9.94 -13.90 -1.64
N HIS A 170 -10.48 -14.80 -0.81
CA HIS A 170 -11.28 -14.46 0.37
C HIS A 170 -10.41 -14.23 1.63
N PHE A 171 -9.09 -14.41 1.52
CA PHE A 171 -8.18 -14.38 2.66
C PHE A 171 -7.07 -13.35 2.45
N THR A 172 -6.64 -12.76 3.57
CA THR A 172 -5.53 -11.81 3.62
C THR A 172 -4.69 -12.11 4.86
N VAL A 173 -3.39 -11.97 4.79
CA VAL A 173 -2.48 -12.15 5.94
C VAL A 173 -2.91 -11.25 7.10
N GLY A 174 -3.05 -11.83 8.29
CA GLY A 174 -3.56 -11.18 9.49
C GLY A 174 -5.08 -11.29 9.68
N GLN A 175 -5.82 -11.85 8.72
CA GLN A 175 -7.26 -12.04 8.85
C GLN A 175 -7.58 -13.07 9.95
N ARG A 176 -8.55 -12.73 10.81
CA ARG A 176 -9.04 -13.59 11.89
C ARG A 176 -10.46 -14.11 11.63
N ARG A 177 -11.31 -13.27 11.02
CA ARG A 177 -12.74 -13.58 10.83
C ARG A 177 -12.99 -14.25 9.49
N GLY A 178 -14.05 -15.06 9.40
CA GLY A 178 -14.43 -15.72 8.13
C GLY A 178 -13.56 -16.90 7.76
N LEU A 179 -12.80 -17.48 8.72
CA LEU A 179 -12.02 -18.71 8.48
C LEU A 179 -12.89 -19.97 8.53
N GLU A 180 -14.07 -19.89 9.16
CA GLU A 180 -15.04 -20.99 9.31
C GLU A 180 -14.44 -22.29 9.90
N ILE A 181 -13.35 -22.15 10.67
CA ILE A 181 -12.70 -23.22 11.42
C ILE A 181 -13.11 -23.14 12.90
N GLY A 182 -13.83 -24.17 13.38
CA GLY A 182 -14.28 -24.24 14.77
C GLY A 182 -13.37 -25.09 15.64
N GLY A 183 -13.60 -25.06 16.99
CA GLY A 183 -12.99 -26.00 17.93
C GLY A 183 -11.53 -25.71 18.31
N GLN A 184 -10.98 -24.58 17.94
CA GLN A 184 -9.60 -24.23 18.27
C GLN A 184 -9.48 -23.64 19.67
N PRO A 185 -8.43 -24.00 20.45
CA PRO A 185 -8.24 -23.54 21.83
C PRO A 185 -7.94 -22.02 21.91
N GLU A 186 -7.39 -21.44 20.85
CA GLU A 186 -7.08 -20.02 20.72
C GLU A 186 -7.46 -19.47 19.34
N PRO A 187 -7.64 -18.14 19.19
CA PRO A 187 -7.90 -17.54 17.90
C PRO A 187 -6.77 -17.75 16.90
N LEU A 188 -7.10 -18.27 15.72
CA LEU A 188 -6.16 -18.40 14.62
C LEU A 188 -6.27 -17.24 13.64
N TYR A 189 -5.18 -16.96 12.96
CA TYR A 189 -5.00 -15.90 12.00
C TYR A 189 -4.39 -16.46 10.70
N VAL A 190 -4.74 -15.90 9.56
CA VAL A 190 -4.04 -16.21 8.31
C VAL A 190 -2.59 -15.73 8.43
N VAL A 191 -1.65 -16.63 8.37
CA VAL A 191 -0.20 -16.35 8.44
C VAL A 191 0.40 -16.26 7.05
N LYS A 192 -0.03 -17.12 6.13
CA LYS A 192 0.49 -17.20 4.77
C LYS A 192 -0.57 -17.73 3.81
N LEU A 193 -0.53 -17.27 2.58
CA LEU A 193 -1.27 -17.84 1.46
C LEU A 193 -0.30 -18.58 0.55
N GLU A 194 -0.63 -19.78 0.13
CA GLU A 194 0.16 -20.59 -0.81
C GLU A 194 -0.65 -20.86 -2.09
N PRO A 195 -0.48 -20.04 -3.13
CA PRO A 195 -1.25 -20.18 -4.37
C PRO A 195 -1.03 -21.52 -5.08
N GLU A 196 0.20 -21.99 -5.14
CA GLU A 196 0.57 -23.22 -5.85
C GLU A 196 -0.15 -24.46 -5.28
N THR A 197 -0.31 -24.53 -3.97
CA THR A 197 -1.00 -25.61 -3.27
C THR A 197 -2.44 -25.26 -2.91
N ARG A 198 -2.86 -24.03 -3.18
CA ARG A 198 -4.16 -23.47 -2.78
C ARG A 198 -4.44 -23.60 -1.29
N ARG A 199 -3.41 -23.39 -0.45
CA ARG A 199 -3.52 -23.49 1.00
C ARG A 199 -3.56 -22.14 1.68
N VAL A 200 -4.43 -22.02 2.68
CA VAL A 200 -4.44 -20.95 3.67
C VAL A 200 -3.77 -21.47 4.92
N ILE A 201 -2.57 -20.97 5.23
CA ILE A 201 -1.85 -21.37 6.46
C ILE A 201 -2.30 -20.47 7.58
N VAL A 202 -2.75 -21.07 8.67
CA VAL A 202 -3.20 -20.36 9.86
C VAL A 202 -2.33 -20.70 11.07
N GLY A 203 -2.27 -19.76 12.01
CA GLY A 203 -1.51 -19.91 13.25
C GLY A 203 -1.95 -18.91 14.33
N PRO A 204 -1.38 -18.99 15.54
CA PRO A 204 -1.63 -18.05 16.61
C PRO A 204 -1.16 -16.65 16.24
N LYS A 205 -1.58 -15.63 17.00
CA LYS A 205 -1.20 -14.23 16.75
C LYS A 205 0.32 -14.03 16.72
N SER A 206 1.06 -14.76 17.55
CA SER A 206 2.54 -14.70 17.59
C SER A 206 3.19 -15.05 16.25
N ALA A 207 2.59 -15.94 15.47
CA ALA A 207 3.08 -16.33 14.16
C ALA A 207 2.98 -15.22 13.09
N LEU A 208 2.28 -14.11 13.38
CA LEU A 208 2.24 -12.93 12.54
C LEU A 208 3.38 -11.94 12.81
N ALA A 209 4.21 -12.18 13.81
CA ALA A 209 5.33 -11.32 14.15
C ALA A 209 6.44 -11.46 13.10
N VAL A 210 6.80 -10.35 12.46
CA VAL A 210 7.81 -10.26 11.41
C VAL A 210 8.99 -9.42 11.90
N SER A 211 10.20 -9.96 11.81
CA SER A 211 11.45 -9.27 12.19
C SER A 211 12.04 -8.47 11.03
N ALA A 212 11.86 -8.94 9.79
CA ALA A 212 12.36 -8.25 8.61
C ALA A 212 11.48 -8.51 7.38
N ALA A 213 11.60 -7.65 6.39
CA ALA A 213 10.93 -7.78 5.10
C ALA A 213 11.88 -7.43 3.96
N ARG A 214 11.95 -8.30 2.95
CA ARG A 214 12.64 -8.00 1.70
C ARG A 214 11.71 -7.19 0.80
N ILE A 215 12.24 -6.11 0.25
CA ILE A 215 11.48 -5.25 -0.67
C ILE A 215 12.07 -5.32 -2.07
N GLU A 216 11.22 -5.12 -3.05
CA GLU A 216 11.56 -5.07 -4.47
C GLU A 216 11.00 -3.79 -5.12
N ASP A 217 11.46 -3.49 -6.35
CA ASP A 217 11.05 -2.29 -7.09
C ASP A 217 11.24 -0.99 -6.27
N LEU A 218 12.40 -0.86 -5.63
CA LEU A 218 12.74 0.29 -4.80
C LEU A 218 12.68 1.59 -5.61
N ASN A 219 11.87 2.55 -5.17
CA ASN A 219 11.94 3.94 -5.57
C ASN A 219 12.59 4.75 -4.45
N TRP A 220 13.80 5.27 -4.66
CA TRP A 220 14.53 6.05 -3.67
C TRP A 220 14.47 7.53 -3.98
N LEU A 221 13.91 8.32 -3.06
CA LEU A 221 13.77 9.78 -3.17
C LEU A 221 14.90 10.53 -2.44
N GLY A 222 15.65 9.83 -1.59
CA GLY A 222 16.83 10.37 -0.93
C GLY A 222 17.98 10.64 -1.92
N THR A 223 19.08 11.19 -1.41
CA THR A 223 20.35 11.33 -2.12
C THR A 223 21.25 10.13 -1.83
N ASP A 224 22.40 10.01 -2.52
CA ASP A 224 23.40 8.99 -2.19
C ASP A 224 23.98 9.16 -0.77
N ALA A 225 24.06 10.41 -0.30
CA ALA A 225 24.45 10.71 1.09
C ALA A 225 23.40 10.22 2.11
N ASP A 226 22.12 10.21 1.72
CA ASP A 226 21.03 9.70 2.56
C ASP A 226 20.98 8.16 2.58
N ALA A 227 21.64 7.46 1.66
CA ALA A 227 21.73 6.00 1.68
C ALA A 227 22.56 5.47 2.88
N ALA A 228 23.38 6.33 3.48
CA ALA A 228 24.16 6.09 4.70
C ALA A 228 23.55 6.83 5.90
N ILE A 229 22.22 6.96 5.98
CA ILE A 229 21.58 7.68 7.09
C ILE A 229 21.85 6.95 8.41
N ASP A 230 22.74 7.55 9.22
CA ASP A 230 22.99 7.19 10.62
C ASP A 230 21.83 7.64 11.57
N GLY A 231 20.70 8.07 10.98
CA GLY A 231 19.54 8.56 11.71
C GLY A 231 18.45 7.51 11.89
N PRO A 232 17.52 7.73 12.84
CA PRO A 232 16.42 6.81 13.07
C PRO A 232 15.46 6.83 11.86
N LEU A 233 15.44 5.73 11.12
CA LEU A 233 14.43 5.49 10.09
C LEU A 233 13.18 4.89 10.73
N THR A 234 12.05 5.18 10.10
CA THR A 234 10.80 4.49 10.40
C THR A 234 10.18 3.97 9.12
N VAL A 235 9.50 2.83 9.20
CA VAL A 235 8.87 2.20 8.04
C VAL A 235 7.39 1.98 8.29
N LYS A 236 6.60 2.32 7.30
CA LYS A 236 5.16 2.11 7.28
C LYS A 236 4.84 0.98 6.31
N VAL A 237 4.28 -0.10 6.82
CA VAL A 237 3.97 -1.33 6.05
C VAL A 237 2.48 -1.48 5.70
N ARG A 238 1.64 -0.55 6.14
CA ARG A 238 0.21 -0.44 5.81
C ARG A 238 -0.24 1.00 5.90
N SER A 239 -1.22 1.37 5.11
CA SER A 239 -1.71 2.76 5.03
C SER A 239 -2.16 3.34 6.38
N LEU A 240 -2.81 2.56 7.23
CA LEU A 240 -3.32 2.99 8.54
C LEU A 240 -2.38 2.66 9.71
N ALA A 241 -1.26 1.97 9.48
CA ALA A 241 -0.30 1.68 10.53
C ALA A 241 0.48 2.94 10.94
N LYS A 242 0.92 2.98 12.19
CA LYS A 242 1.97 3.92 12.59
C LYS A 242 3.30 3.44 12.02
N PRO A 243 4.19 4.34 11.62
CA PRO A 243 5.53 3.94 11.24
C PRO A 243 6.28 3.28 12.40
N ALA A 244 6.90 2.14 12.13
CA ALA A 244 7.71 1.39 13.08
C ALA A 244 9.20 1.75 12.92
N PRO A 245 9.98 1.89 14.01
CA PRO A 245 11.43 2.01 13.94
C PRO A 245 12.05 0.81 13.23
N ALA A 246 12.93 1.09 12.26
CA ALA A 246 13.55 0.06 11.45
C ALA A 246 14.86 0.55 10.84
N ARG A 247 15.65 -0.40 10.35
CA ARG A 247 16.86 -0.16 9.52
C ARG A 247 16.59 -0.62 8.11
N PHE A 248 17.30 -0.04 7.17
CA PHE A 248 17.22 -0.38 5.77
C PHE A 248 18.63 -0.42 5.16
N ASP A 249 18.95 -1.48 4.44
CA ASP A 249 20.27 -1.70 3.84
C ASP A 249 20.29 -1.63 2.31
N GLY A 250 19.18 -1.24 1.69
CA GLY A 250 18.98 -1.18 0.24
C GLY A 250 18.06 -2.28 -0.29
N GLU A 251 17.86 -3.37 0.45
CA GLU A 251 16.99 -4.48 0.07
C GLU A 251 16.12 -4.95 1.24
N MET A 252 16.71 -5.04 2.45
CA MET A 252 16.03 -5.53 3.63
C MET A 252 15.62 -4.38 4.57
N VAL A 253 14.37 -4.40 4.96
CA VAL A 253 13.84 -3.63 6.10
C VAL A 253 13.90 -4.53 7.32
N THR A 254 14.69 -4.16 8.34
CA THR A 254 14.79 -4.88 9.61
C THR A 254 14.14 -4.04 10.72
N PHE A 255 13.09 -4.54 11.34
CA PHE A 255 12.37 -3.85 12.41
C PHE A 255 13.10 -3.95 13.74
N ASP A 256 13.19 -2.86 14.49
CA ASP A 256 13.81 -2.87 15.84
C ASP A 256 13.01 -3.72 16.85
N THR A 257 11.69 -3.80 16.62
CA THR A 257 10.78 -4.71 17.32
C THR A 257 9.89 -5.40 16.29
N PRO A 258 9.56 -6.69 16.47
CA PRO A 258 8.73 -7.40 15.49
C PRO A 258 7.42 -6.66 15.17
N GLU A 259 7.14 -6.50 13.89
CA GLU A 259 5.95 -5.82 13.38
C GLU A 259 4.88 -6.84 12.96
N PHE A 260 3.61 -6.47 13.09
CA PHE A 260 2.48 -7.35 12.80
C PHE A 260 1.70 -6.89 11.57
N GLY A 261 1.20 -7.86 10.79
CA GLY A 261 0.41 -7.59 9.58
C GLY A 261 1.26 -7.04 8.45
N VAL A 262 2.52 -7.44 8.40
CA VAL A 262 3.40 -7.27 7.25
C VAL A 262 3.04 -8.36 6.25
N ALA A 263 2.71 -7.99 5.03
CA ALA A 263 2.23 -8.94 4.02
C ALA A 263 2.85 -8.69 2.66
N PRO A 264 3.20 -9.73 1.91
CA PRO A 264 3.61 -9.61 0.50
C PRO A 264 2.55 -8.88 -0.33
N GLY A 265 3.00 -8.04 -1.28
CA GLY A 265 2.14 -7.18 -2.10
C GLY A 265 1.76 -5.84 -1.46
N GLN A 266 1.99 -5.67 -0.15
CA GLN A 266 1.92 -4.36 0.50
C GLN A 266 3.20 -3.56 0.23
N ALA A 267 3.15 -2.25 0.45
CA ALA A 267 4.34 -1.40 0.35
C ALA A 267 5.04 -1.28 1.71
N ALA A 268 6.37 -1.18 1.68
CA ALA A 268 7.18 -0.68 2.78
C ALA A 268 7.67 0.72 2.42
N VAL A 269 7.15 1.74 3.09
CA VAL A 269 7.50 3.13 2.83
C VAL A 269 8.39 3.64 3.96
N ILE A 270 9.56 4.16 3.60
CA ILE A 270 10.66 4.52 4.49
C ILE A 270 10.65 6.03 4.72
N TYR A 271 10.78 6.43 5.98
CA TYR A 271 10.74 7.83 6.40
C TYR A 271 11.95 8.19 7.28
N ALA A 272 12.46 9.40 7.08
CA ALA A 272 13.34 10.11 8.01
C ALA A 272 12.54 11.30 8.58
N GLY A 273 12.04 11.18 9.80
CA GLY A 273 11.05 12.13 10.34
C GLY A 273 9.79 12.17 9.48
N ASP A 274 9.46 13.34 8.91
CA ASP A 274 8.32 13.52 8.01
C ASP A 274 8.67 13.30 6.53
N ARG A 275 9.95 13.29 6.17
CA ARG A 275 10.42 13.10 4.79
C ARG A 275 10.26 11.65 4.36
N VAL A 276 9.65 11.43 3.19
CA VAL A 276 9.63 10.14 2.53
C VAL A 276 10.98 9.92 1.85
N MET A 277 11.74 8.94 2.32
CA MET A 277 13.02 8.57 1.75
C MET A 277 12.88 7.68 0.52
N GLY A 278 11.79 6.94 0.48
CA GLY A 278 11.48 6.01 -0.61
C GLY A 278 10.61 4.87 -0.14
N GLY A 279 10.62 3.79 -0.90
CA GLY A 279 9.88 2.58 -0.57
C GLY A 279 9.92 1.57 -1.69
N GLY A 280 9.41 0.38 -1.41
CA GLY A 280 9.29 -0.72 -2.36
C GLY A 280 8.14 -1.64 -2.00
N TRP A 281 7.91 -2.64 -2.82
CA TRP A 281 6.90 -3.65 -2.56
C TRP A 281 7.48 -4.76 -1.68
N ILE A 282 6.74 -5.19 -0.68
CA ILE A 282 7.12 -6.30 0.18
C ILE A 282 6.99 -7.58 -0.63
N ALA A 283 8.13 -8.21 -0.93
CA ALA A 283 8.20 -9.49 -1.64
C ALA A 283 8.12 -10.66 -0.68
N GLU A 284 8.89 -10.60 0.42
CA GLU A 284 9.02 -11.68 1.40
C GLU A 284 9.09 -11.11 2.81
N THR A 285 8.70 -11.94 3.79
CA THR A 285 8.78 -11.60 5.20
C THR A 285 9.57 -12.65 5.96
N VAL A 286 10.36 -12.23 6.95
CA VAL A 286 11.09 -13.11 7.88
C VAL A 286 10.35 -13.13 9.21
N ALA A 287 9.86 -14.30 9.59
CA ALA A 287 9.17 -14.47 10.87
C ALA A 287 10.13 -14.18 12.05
N ALA A 288 9.63 -13.55 13.10
CA ALA A 288 10.46 -13.22 14.26
C ALA A 288 10.98 -14.48 15.00
N GLU A 289 10.22 -15.58 14.95
CA GLU A 289 10.64 -16.87 15.50
C GLU A 289 11.84 -17.48 14.74
N GLU A 290 11.90 -17.27 13.42
CA GLU A 290 12.99 -17.77 12.57
C GLU A 290 14.28 -16.96 12.78
N ALA A 291 14.15 -15.66 13.03
CA ALA A 291 15.31 -14.79 13.30
C ALA A 291 15.99 -15.08 14.65
N LEU A 292 15.28 -15.70 15.60
CA LEU A 292 15.85 -16.13 16.88
C LEU A 292 16.57 -17.48 16.78
N ALA A 293 16.36 -18.22 15.69
CA ALA A 293 16.95 -19.55 15.46
C ALA A 293 18.18 -19.54 14.54
N ALA A 294 18.46 -18.40 13.90
CA ALA A 294 19.61 -18.16 13.01
C ALA A 294 20.72 -17.40 13.73
#